data_333422983266150c3326ae5d854afdef
#
_entry.id   333422983266150c3326ae5d854afdef
#
_cell.length_a   1.000
_cell.length_b   1.000
_cell.length_c   1.000
_cell.angle_alpha   90.00
_cell.angle_beta   90.00
_cell.angle_gamma   90.00
#
_symmetry.space_group_name_H-M   'P 1'
#
loop_
_entity.id
_entity.type
_entity.pdbx_description
1 polymer ?
#
loop_
_entity_poly.entity_id
_entity_poly.type
_entity_poly.pdbx_seq_one_letter_code
_entity_poly.pdbx_strand_id
1 'polypeptide(L)'
;MLVPFRQMWCLSEPNINGFFLSSLILQIRVLKTSPDDMSGYQGMAVAPIIKGKVDYNSVAVISAATDSSNYKDLIGAVSSAQPHQSSTQLKSADKFLKEVQSHDKWTVTQLSGYSQSAYMLKLGAKYHIPTTVFNGWFRYSTLNEDEKKIYG
;
A
#
# COMPACT_ATOMS: atom_id res chain seq x y z
N MET A 1 -14.04 11.07 9.81
CA MET A 1 -15.01 10.43 8.91
C MET A 1 -14.77 8.92 8.96
N LEU A 2 -15.73 8.14 9.45
CA LEU A 2 -15.65 6.68 9.54
C LEU A 2 -16.17 6.13 8.21
N VAL A 3 -15.32 5.50 7.42
CA VAL A 3 -15.74 4.81 6.20
C VAL A 3 -15.86 3.32 6.54
N PRO A 4 -17.05 2.70 6.45
CA PRO A 4 -17.16 1.25 6.59
C PRO A 4 -16.62 0.57 5.33
N PHE A 5 -15.50 -0.09 5.44
CA PHE A 5 -14.88 -0.87 4.38
C PHE A 5 -15.58 -2.23 4.27
N ARG A 6 -16.69 -2.27 3.53
CA ARG A 6 -17.43 -3.50 3.26
C ARG A 6 -17.21 -3.88 1.79
N GLN A 7 -16.06 -4.43 1.44
CA GLN A 7 -15.90 -5.19 0.18
C GLN A 7 -14.43 -5.26 -0.27
N MET A 8 -13.58 -5.97 0.45
CA MET A 8 -12.33 -6.40 -0.21
C MET A 8 -11.71 -7.69 0.35
N TRP A 9 -12.52 -8.55 1.03
CA TRP A 9 -12.05 -9.89 1.40
C TRP A 9 -13.13 -10.90 1.09
N CYS A 10 -13.20 -11.34 -0.17
CA CYS A 10 -13.88 -12.58 -0.51
C CYS A 10 -12.85 -13.69 -0.40
N LEU A 11 -12.57 -14.15 0.83
CA LEU A 11 -11.95 -15.44 1.04
C LEU A 11 -13.08 -16.47 1.07
N SER A 12 -13.00 -17.46 0.18
CA SER A 12 -13.83 -18.63 0.21
C SER A 12 -13.80 -19.25 1.62
N GLU A 13 -14.95 -19.28 2.27
CA GLU A 13 -15.10 -19.83 3.61
C GLU A 13 -14.72 -21.32 3.63
N PRO A 14 -13.77 -21.74 4.47
CA PRO A 14 -13.72 -23.15 4.86
C PRO A 14 -14.87 -23.41 5.82
N ASN A 15 -15.71 -24.36 5.48
CA ASN A 15 -16.80 -24.87 6.30
C ASN A 15 -16.24 -25.46 7.60
N ILE A 16 -16.26 -24.70 8.68
CA ILE A 16 -15.96 -25.18 10.04
C ILE A 16 -17.21 -25.03 10.89
N ASN A 17 -17.76 -26.20 11.25
CA ASN A 17 -18.88 -26.37 12.14
C ASN A 17 -18.76 -25.53 13.42
N GLY A 18 -19.71 -24.64 13.64
CA GLY A 18 -20.20 -24.35 14.98
C GLY A 18 -19.43 -23.35 15.82
N PHE A 19 -18.55 -22.52 15.28
CA PHE A 19 -18.05 -21.36 16.02
C PHE A 19 -18.69 -20.08 15.51
N PHE A 20 -19.41 -19.37 16.36
CA PHE A 20 -19.82 -17.98 16.14
C PHE A 20 -18.56 -17.13 15.99
N LEU A 21 -18.09 -16.95 14.77
CA LEU A 21 -17.20 -15.84 14.43
C LEU A 21 -18.05 -14.58 14.52
N SER A 22 -18.07 -13.94 15.68
CA SER A 22 -18.44 -12.54 15.76
C SER A 22 -17.62 -11.84 14.68
N SER A 23 -18.28 -11.27 13.66
CA SER A 23 -17.63 -10.60 12.55
C SER A 23 -16.69 -9.56 13.13
N LEU A 24 -15.41 -9.82 13.09
CA LEU A 24 -14.39 -8.89 13.51
C LEU A 24 -14.43 -7.75 12.48
N ILE A 25 -15.25 -6.73 12.75
CA ILE A 25 -15.26 -5.52 11.94
C ILE A 25 -13.93 -4.84 12.24
N LEU A 26 -12.94 -5.06 11.38
CA LEU A 26 -11.68 -4.33 11.44
C LEU A 26 -11.98 -2.86 11.18
N GLN A 27 -11.90 -2.07 12.23
CA GLN A 27 -12.00 -0.61 12.13
C GLN A 27 -10.59 -0.04 11.90
N ILE A 28 -10.48 0.85 10.94
CA ILE A 28 -9.24 1.57 10.65
C ILE A 28 -9.47 3.08 10.75
N ARG A 29 -8.43 3.78 11.16
CA ARG A 29 -8.35 5.24 11.15
C ARG A 29 -7.43 5.66 10.01
N VAL A 30 -7.91 6.52 9.13
CA VAL A 30 -7.05 7.23 8.18
C VAL A 30 -6.30 8.32 8.95
N LEU A 31 -4.98 8.24 8.93
CA LEU A 31 -4.09 9.16 9.64
C LEU A 31 -3.66 10.33 8.74
N LYS A 32 -3.33 10.00 7.48
CA LYS A 32 -2.86 10.96 6.49
C LYS A 32 -3.20 10.46 5.09
N THR A 33 -3.46 11.37 4.17
CA THR A 33 -3.55 11.09 2.74
C THR A 33 -2.42 11.79 2.00
N SER A 34 -1.97 11.24 0.87
CA SER A 34 -1.02 11.93 0.00
C SER A 34 -1.63 13.22 -0.54
N PRO A 35 -0.84 14.28 -0.72
CA PRO A 35 -1.29 15.45 -1.45
C PRO A 35 -1.58 15.05 -2.91
N ASP A 36 -2.51 15.76 -3.52
CA ASP A 36 -2.71 15.67 -4.97
C ASP A 36 -1.51 16.32 -5.67
N ASP A 37 -0.82 15.53 -6.49
CA ASP A 37 0.34 16.00 -7.25
C ASP A 37 0.26 15.59 -8.72
N MET A 38 1.18 16.11 -9.54
CA MET A 38 1.20 15.84 -10.97
C MET A 38 1.60 14.40 -11.34
N SER A 39 2.03 13.59 -10.36
CA SER A 39 2.41 12.19 -10.59
C SER A 39 1.20 11.26 -10.70
N GLY A 40 0.04 11.70 -10.22
CA GLY A 40 -1.15 10.86 -10.06
C GLY A 40 -1.03 9.85 -8.91
N TYR A 41 -0.02 9.97 -8.03
CA TYR A 41 0.10 9.12 -6.86
C TYR A 41 -1.04 9.36 -5.88
N GLN A 42 -1.69 8.29 -5.46
CA GLN A 42 -2.72 8.32 -4.43
C GLN A 42 -2.37 7.31 -3.35
N GLY A 43 -2.17 7.80 -2.15
CA GLY A 43 -1.82 6.97 -1.01
C GLY A 43 -2.44 7.45 0.28
N MET A 44 -2.52 6.54 1.24
CA MET A 44 -2.97 6.86 2.59
C MET A 44 -2.17 6.10 3.64
N ALA A 45 -1.97 6.72 4.79
CA ALA A 45 -1.51 6.06 5.99
C ALA A 45 -2.72 5.74 6.87
N VAL A 46 -2.81 4.50 7.32
CA VAL A 46 -3.93 4.02 8.15
C VAL A 46 -3.40 3.28 9.37
N ALA A 47 -4.16 3.29 10.45
CA ALA A 47 -3.88 2.49 11.64
C ALA A 47 -5.13 1.74 12.09
N PRO A 48 -4.99 0.52 12.64
CA PRO A 48 -6.13 -0.23 13.17
C PRO A 48 -6.66 0.41 14.45
N ILE A 49 -7.94 0.23 14.70
CA ILE A 49 -8.57 0.60 15.98
C ILE A 49 -8.76 -0.69 16.77
N ILE A 50 -7.99 -0.84 17.84
CA ILE A 50 -8.01 -2.00 18.73
C ILE A 50 -8.67 -1.60 20.05
N LYS A 51 -9.76 -2.28 20.40
CA LYS A 51 -10.53 -1.97 21.63
C LYS A 51 -10.88 -0.49 21.76
N GLY A 52 -11.31 0.13 20.64
CA GLY A 52 -11.71 1.54 20.58
C GLY A 52 -10.57 2.56 20.60
N LYS A 53 -9.31 2.12 20.57
CA LYS A 53 -8.12 3.00 20.52
C LYS A 53 -7.34 2.78 19.23
N VAL A 54 -6.84 3.86 18.65
CA VAL A 54 -5.97 3.79 17.46
C VAL A 54 -4.60 3.25 17.86
N ASP A 55 -4.16 2.19 17.18
CA ASP A 55 -2.82 1.64 17.37
C ASP A 55 -1.82 2.30 16.40
N TYR A 56 -1.14 3.31 16.87
CA TYR A 56 -0.12 4.03 16.11
C TYR A 56 1.20 3.25 15.92
N ASN A 57 1.35 2.10 16.59
CA ASN A 57 2.51 1.23 16.41
C ASN A 57 2.34 0.26 15.24
N SER A 58 1.18 0.26 14.60
CA SER A 58 0.83 -0.64 13.50
C SER A 58 0.29 0.13 12.30
N VAL A 59 1.06 1.13 11.83
CA VAL A 59 0.64 1.96 10.70
C VAL A 59 0.95 1.23 9.39
N ALA A 60 -0.05 1.17 8.49
CA ALA A 60 0.12 0.71 7.13
C ALA A 60 0.05 1.89 6.15
N VAL A 61 0.94 1.91 5.15
CA VAL A 61 0.86 2.82 4.01
C VAL A 61 0.31 2.06 2.82
N ILE A 62 -0.81 2.53 2.32
CA ILE A 62 -1.58 1.90 1.23
C ILE A 62 -1.51 2.81 0.00
N SER A 63 -1.18 2.23 -1.14
CA SER A 63 -1.19 2.91 -2.43
C SER A 63 -2.37 2.43 -3.28
N ALA A 64 -3.16 3.36 -3.80
CA ALA A 64 -4.32 3.07 -4.62
C ALA A 64 -3.92 2.54 -6.00
N ALA A 65 -4.87 1.85 -6.65
CA ALA A 65 -4.76 1.47 -8.05
C ALA A 65 -4.77 2.70 -8.96
N THR A 66 -4.31 2.48 -10.18
CA THR A 66 -4.43 3.47 -11.27
C THR A 66 -5.88 3.81 -11.55
N ASP A 67 -6.20 5.08 -11.60
CA ASP A 67 -7.45 5.55 -12.20
C ASP A 67 -7.28 5.59 -13.73
N SER A 68 -7.86 4.62 -14.42
CA SER A 68 -7.79 4.53 -15.89
C SER A 68 -8.44 5.71 -16.64
N SER A 69 -9.23 6.51 -15.96
CA SER A 69 -9.80 7.75 -16.49
C SER A 69 -8.79 8.90 -16.55
N ASN A 70 -7.66 8.76 -15.87
CA ASN A 70 -6.62 9.78 -15.81
C ASN A 70 -5.45 9.42 -16.75
N TYR A 71 -5.27 10.20 -17.84
CA TYR A 71 -4.18 10.04 -18.79
C TYR A 71 -2.79 10.00 -18.15
N LYS A 72 -2.60 10.68 -17.02
CA LYS A 72 -1.34 10.68 -16.28
C LYS A 72 -1.02 9.31 -15.68
N ASP A 73 -2.04 8.59 -15.26
CA ASP A 73 -1.91 7.24 -14.72
C ASP A 73 -1.51 6.24 -15.82
N LEU A 74 -2.02 6.42 -17.04
CA LEU A 74 -1.62 5.62 -18.19
C LEU A 74 -0.14 5.81 -18.55
N ILE A 75 0.36 7.04 -18.52
CA ILE A 75 1.80 7.32 -18.72
C ILE A 75 2.63 6.69 -17.59
N GLY A 76 2.17 6.76 -16.36
CA GLY A 76 2.79 6.09 -15.23
C GLY A 76 2.86 4.57 -15.38
N ALA A 77 1.78 3.95 -15.91
CA ALA A 77 1.73 2.52 -16.20
C ALA A 77 2.77 2.09 -17.22
N VAL A 78 2.87 2.83 -18.31
CA VAL A 78 3.86 2.56 -19.38
C VAL A 78 5.28 2.74 -18.86
N SER A 79 5.54 3.78 -18.06
CA SER A 79 6.88 4.04 -17.52
C SER A 79 7.29 3.05 -16.43
N SER A 80 6.36 2.53 -15.63
CA SER A 80 6.65 1.50 -14.62
C SER A 80 6.94 0.13 -15.23
N ALA A 81 6.49 -0.11 -16.46
CA ALA A 81 6.81 -1.31 -17.22
C ALA A 81 8.21 -1.27 -17.86
N GLN A 82 8.90 -0.13 -17.85
CA GLN A 82 10.24 0.02 -18.43
C GLN A 82 11.36 -0.27 -17.41
N PRO A 83 12.44 -0.98 -17.79
CA PRO A 83 13.44 -1.52 -16.87
C PRO A 83 14.25 -0.49 -16.07
N HIS A 84 14.25 0.79 -16.43
CA HIS A 84 15.18 1.79 -15.86
C HIS A 84 14.57 3.14 -15.47
N GLN A 85 13.27 3.34 -15.60
CA GLN A 85 12.64 4.59 -15.15
C GLN A 85 11.95 4.39 -13.80
N SER A 86 12.45 5.07 -12.77
CA SER A 86 11.68 5.29 -11.56
C SER A 86 10.44 6.11 -11.94
N SER A 87 9.26 5.50 -11.87
CA SER A 87 8.03 6.22 -12.16
C SER A 87 7.93 7.46 -11.27
N THR A 88 7.31 8.52 -11.78
CA THR A 88 7.05 9.73 -10.98
C THR A 88 6.25 9.38 -9.73
N GLN A 89 5.35 8.40 -9.81
CA GLN A 89 4.58 7.87 -8.70
C GLN A 89 5.45 7.21 -7.63
N LEU A 90 6.50 6.47 -8.00
CA LEU A 90 7.44 5.91 -7.04
C LEU A 90 8.14 7.00 -6.21
N LYS A 91 8.51 8.12 -6.85
CA LYS A 91 9.13 9.25 -6.14
C LYS A 91 8.16 9.92 -5.17
N SER A 92 6.92 10.12 -5.59
CA SER A 92 5.87 10.69 -4.74
C SER A 92 5.51 9.75 -3.60
N ALA A 93 5.46 8.44 -3.85
CA ALA A 93 5.25 7.43 -2.83
C ALA A 93 6.41 7.39 -1.80
N ASP A 94 7.67 7.48 -2.27
CA ASP A 94 8.85 7.56 -1.40
C ASP A 94 8.82 8.81 -0.50
N LYS A 95 8.45 9.95 -1.07
CA LYS A 95 8.29 11.20 -0.33
C LYS A 95 7.19 11.07 0.73
N PHE A 96 6.02 10.56 0.34
CA PHE A 96 4.90 10.37 1.26
C PHE A 96 5.25 9.39 2.39
N LEU A 97 5.91 8.26 2.07
CA LEU A 97 6.36 7.31 3.08
C LEU A 97 7.31 7.96 4.10
N LYS A 98 8.29 8.74 3.65
CA LYS A 98 9.19 9.49 4.53
C LYS A 98 8.44 10.47 5.43
N GLU A 99 7.45 11.19 4.90
CA GLU A 99 6.62 12.08 5.68
C GLU A 99 5.83 11.33 6.77
N VAL A 100 5.30 10.14 6.46
CA VAL A 100 4.61 9.30 7.44
C VAL A 100 5.59 8.79 8.50
N GLN A 101 6.78 8.33 8.10
CA GLN A 101 7.82 7.85 9.02
C GLN A 101 8.43 8.94 9.90
N SER A 102 8.42 10.20 9.45
CA SER A 102 8.93 11.32 10.25
C SER A 102 8.00 11.73 11.40
N HIS A 103 6.83 11.13 11.51
CA HIS A 103 5.90 11.42 12.60
C HIS A 103 6.29 10.65 13.86
N ASP A 104 6.67 11.35 14.93
CA ASP A 104 7.26 10.78 16.16
C ASP A 104 6.46 9.65 16.84
N LYS A 105 5.14 9.61 16.60
CA LYS A 105 4.24 8.64 17.25
C LYS A 105 3.82 7.49 16.34
N TRP A 106 4.27 7.46 15.07
CA TRP A 106 3.81 6.46 14.12
C TRP A 106 4.92 5.49 13.76
N THR A 107 4.61 4.21 13.84
CA THR A 107 5.51 3.15 13.38
C THR A 107 4.92 2.49 12.15
N VAL A 108 5.55 2.68 10.99
CA VAL A 108 5.12 2.03 9.76
C VAL A 108 5.60 0.60 9.77
N THR A 109 4.66 -0.34 9.79
CA THR A 109 4.93 -1.78 9.87
C THR A 109 4.60 -2.53 8.59
N GLN A 110 3.84 -1.91 7.67
CA GLN A 110 3.42 -2.57 6.44
C GLN A 110 3.20 -1.56 5.32
N LEU A 111 3.56 -2.00 4.10
CA LEU A 111 3.18 -1.32 2.87
C LEU A 111 2.20 -2.19 2.08
N SER A 112 1.29 -1.56 1.36
CA SER A 112 0.36 -2.26 0.48
C SER A 112 0.16 -1.51 -0.81
N GLY A 113 0.01 -2.25 -1.91
CA GLY A 113 -0.28 -1.70 -3.23
C GLY A 113 -1.27 -2.56 -3.99
N TYR A 114 -1.98 -1.97 -4.95
CA TYR A 114 -2.86 -2.68 -5.85
C TYR A 114 -2.51 -2.36 -7.30
N SER A 115 -2.50 -3.37 -8.18
CA SER A 115 -2.28 -3.25 -9.62
C SER A 115 -0.98 -2.48 -9.93
N GLN A 116 -1.05 -1.29 -10.52
CA GLN A 116 0.09 -0.45 -10.90
C GLN A 116 0.97 -0.03 -9.70
N SER A 117 0.43 -0.03 -8.48
CA SER A 117 1.18 0.28 -7.25
C SER A 117 2.19 -0.82 -6.86
N ALA A 118 2.51 -1.75 -7.76
CA ALA A 118 3.54 -2.76 -7.53
C ALA A 118 4.94 -2.18 -7.24
N TYR A 119 5.18 -0.91 -7.58
CA TYR A 119 6.38 -0.17 -7.19
C TYR A 119 6.55 -0.05 -5.66
N MET A 120 5.48 -0.29 -4.88
CA MET A 120 5.56 -0.36 -3.42
C MET A 120 6.50 -1.48 -2.95
N LEU A 121 6.69 -2.56 -3.73
CA LEU A 121 7.69 -3.59 -3.44
C LEU A 121 9.11 -3.01 -3.38
N LYS A 122 9.45 -2.07 -4.27
CA LYS A 122 10.75 -1.40 -4.25
C LYS A 122 10.95 -0.57 -2.98
N LEU A 123 9.88 0.10 -2.51
CA LEU A 123 9.93 0.84 -1.26
C LEU A 123 10.05 -0.11 -0.05
N GLY A 124 9.31 -1.21 -0.08
CA GLY A 124 9.43 -2.24 0.95
C GLY A 124 10.84 -2.79 1.07
N ALA A 125 11.48 -3.13 -0.06
CA ALA A 125 12.86 -3.56 -0.09
C ALA A 125 13.81 -2.48 0.45
N LYS A 126 13.67 -1.25 -0.04
CA LYS A 126 14.53 -0.12 0.34
C LYS A 126 14.48 0.19 1.84
N TYR A 127 13.31 0.10 2.46
CA TYR A 127 13.09 0.46 3.87
C TYR A 127 12.97 -0.75 4.80
N HIS A 128 13.14 -1.97 4.26
CA HIS A 128 12.96 -3.23 5.00
C HIS A 128 11.59 -3.33 5.69
N ILE A 129 10.54 -2.90 4.98
CA ILE A 129 9.16 -2.95 5.48
C ILE A 129 8.42 -4.04 4.72
N PRO A 130 7.75 -5.00 5.43
CA PRO A 130 6.89 -5.99 4.81
C PRO A 130 5.89 -5.35 3.85
N THR A 131 5.79 -5.89 2.63
CA THR A 131 4.98 -5.30 1.57
C THR A 131 4.12 -6.34 0.90
N THR A 132 2.83 -6.06 0.77
CA THR A 132 1.87 -6.89 0.05
C THR A 132 1.33 -6.14 -1.15
N VAL A 133 1.41 -6.74 -2.34
CA VAL A 133 0.84 -6.17 -3.56
C VAL A 133 -0.23 -7.12 -4.10
N PHE A 134 -1.42 -6.60 -4.33
CA PHE A 134 -2.54 -7.33 -4.89
C PHE A 134 -2.65 -7.06 -6.38
N ASN A 135 -2.74 -8.15 -7.18
CA ASN A 135 -2.89 -8.06 -8.63
C ASN A 135 -1.84 -7.15 -9.32
N GLY A 136 -0.59 -7.21 -8.84
CA GLY A 136 0.46 -6.27 -9.21
C GLY A 136 1.01 -6.52 -10.62
N TRP A 137 1.17 -5.46 -11.41
CA TRP A 137 1.96 -5.46 -12.63
C TRP A 137 3.42 -5.21 -12.27
N PHE A 138 4.16 -6.28 -12.09
CA PHE A 138 5.53 -6.21 -11.63
C PHE A 138 6.43 -7.14 -12.43
N ARG A 139 7.59 -6.64 -12.86
CA ARG A 139 8.64 -7.45 -13.47
C ARG A 139 9.78 -7.62 -12.48
N TYR A 140 10.05 -8.84 -12.07
CA TYR A 140 11.18 -9.17 -11.19
C TYR A 140 12.51 -8.63 -11.70
N SER A 141 12.69 -8.59 -13.05
CA SER A 141 13.87 -8.03 -13.70
C SER A 141 14.09 -6.53 -13.47
N THR A 142 13.09 -5.81 -12.96
CA THR A 142 13.23 -4.37 -12.64
C THR A 142 13.78 -4.12 -11.24
N LEU A 143 13.93 -5.18 -10.43
CA LEU A 143 14.60 -5.11 -9.14
C LEU A 143 16.13 -5.09 -9.34
N ASN A 144 16.82 -4.30 -8.50
CA ASN A 144 18.26 -4.40 -8.37
C ASN A 144 18.64 -5.66 -7.57
N GLU A 145 19.93 -5.98 -7.48
CA GLU A 145 20.39 -7.23 -6.85
C GLU A 145 20.09 -7.29 -5.35
N ASP A 146 20.08 -6.16 -4.65
CA ASP A 146 19.75 -6.12 -3.22
C ASP A 146 18.25 -6.27 -2.99
N GLU A 147 17.42 -5.66 -3.85
CA GLU A 147 15.98 -5.84 -3.83
C GLU A 147 15.58 -7.30 -4.14
N LYS A 148 16.27 -7.96 -5.06
CA LYS A 148 16.04 -9.38 -5.40
C LYS A 148 16.29 -10.32 -4.22
N LYS A 149 17.30 -10.04 -3.39
CA LYS A 149 17.60 -10.84 -2.19
C LYS A 149 16.47 -10.86 -1.16
N ILE A 150 15.61 -9.85 -1.17
CA ILE A 150 14.49 -9.73 -0.22
C ILE A 150 13.27 -10.52 -0.69
N TYR A 151 13.11 -10.67 -2.00
CA TYR A 151 11.92 -11.29 -2.61
C TYR A 151 12.22 -12.62 -3.36
N GLY A 152 13.47 -13.08 -3.34
CA GLY A 152 13.94 -14.30 -4.00
C GLY A 152 13.90 -15.57 -3.17
#